data_0b360926bf7b1c1e06df6f6a2fcd2ad6
#
_entry.id   0b360926bf7b1c1e06df6f6a2fcd2ad6
#
_cell.length_a   1.000
_cell.length_b   1.000
_cell.length_c   1.000
_cell.angle_alpha   90.00
_cell.angle_beta   90.00
_cell.angle_gamma   90.00
#
_symmetry.space_group_name_H-M   'P 1'
#
loop_
_entity.id
_entity.type
_entity.pdbx_description
1 polymer ?
#
loop_
_entity_poly.entity_id
_entity_poly.type
_entity_poly.pdbx_seq_one_letter_code
_entity_poly.pdbx_strand_id
1 'polypeptide(L)'
;IGGADLESPPPRSDVTEYLWARGRLGRLGLRPWKSVCCGFSLPGTSRRRRRRRLCTMAFVTRQFVRSVSSSSTASATAKKIVLKHVTVIGGGLMGAGIAQVAAATGHTVVLVDQAEDILAKSKKGIEESLKKMAKKKFADNPQAAEEFVGKTLNSISTSMDAASVVHSTDLVVEAIVENLKVKNELFARLDKFAAEHTIFASNTSSLQITSIANATTRQDRFAGLHFFNPVPLMKLVEVIKTPMTSQKTFESLIDFSKTLGKHPVSCKDTPGFIVNRLLVPYLMEAIKLYERGDASKEDIDTAMKLGAGYPMGPFELIDYVGLDTTKFIMDGWQEIDAKNPLFQPSPILNQLVAEKKLGKKTGEGFYKYK
;
A
#
# COMPACT_ATOMS: atom_id res chain seq x y z
N ILE A 1 49.17 -1.93 25.66
CA ILE A 1 49.92 -1.71 24.43
C ILE A 1 49.16 -2.45 23.36
N GLY A 2 48.62 -1.77 22.35
CA GLY A 2 47.98 -2.35 21.20
C GLY A 2 46.53 -1.91 21.07
N GLY A 3 46.30 -0.70 20.50
CA GLY A 3 44.99 -0.26 20.05
C GLY A 3 44.57 -1.09 18.84
N ALA A 4 43.33 -1.53 18.83
CA ALA A 4 42.68 -2.08 17.68
C ALA A 4 41.69 -1.01 17.17
N ASP A 5 42.02 -0.46 16.01
CA ASP A 5 41.20 0.47 15.25
C ASP A 5 39.87 -0.21 14.88
N LEU A 6 38.77 0.41 15.30
CA LEU A 6 37.44 0.03 14.85
C LEU A 6 37.21 0.64 13.48
N GLU A 7 37.44 -0.15 12.43
CA GLU A 7 37.04 0.19 11.08
C GLU A 7 35.52 0.37 11.00
N SER A 8 35.14 1.54 10.47
CA SER A 8 33.77 1.86 10.14
C SER A 8 33.22 0.93 9.06
N PRO A 9 31.95 0.48 9.13
CA PRO A 9 31.37 -0.40 8.13
C PRO A 9 31.25 0.32 6.77
N PRO A 10 31.43 -0.41 5.66
CA PRO A 10 31.35 0.15 4.31
C PRO A 10 29.96 0.69 3.98
N PRO A 11 29.85 1.66 3.04
CA PRO A 11 28.57 2.28 2.69
C PRO A 11 27.64 1.26 2.04
N ARG A 12 26.38 1.28 2.49
CA ARG A 12 25.29 0.43 1.98
C ARG A 12 25.12 0.67 0.48
N SER A 13 25.37 -0.36 -0.33
CA SER A 13 25.08 -0.37 -1.75
C SER A 13 23.60 -0.18 -2.03
N ASP A 14 23.29 0.78 -2.88
CA ASP A 14 21.96 1.17 -3.33
C ASP A 14 21.24 0.02 -4.07
N VAL A 15 20.40 -0.72 -3.37
CA VAL A 15 19.52 -1.74 -3.97
C VAL A 15 18.41 -1.10 -4.83
N THR A 16 18.26 0.22 -4.77
CA THR A 16 17.28 0.98 -5.57
C THR A 16 17.59 1.04 -7.07
N GLU A 17 18.80 0.76 -7.49
CA GLU A 17 19.15 0.76 -8.92
C GLU A 17 18.68 -0.49 -9.68
N TYR A 18 18.48 -1.61 -9.00
CA TYR A 18 18.11 -2.86 -9.67
C TYR A 18 16.67 -2.91 -10.18
N LEU A 19 15.76 -2.12 -9.61
CA LEU A 19 14.34 -2.12 -10.00
C LEU A 19 14.02 -1.23 -11.22
N TRP A 20 14.96 -0.36 -11.66
CA TRP A 20 14.74 0.60 -12.75
C TRP A 20 15.44 0.29 -14.07
N ALA A 21 16.41 -0.63 -14.10
CA ALA A 21 17.23 -0.90 -15.29
C ALA A 21 16.51 -1.74 -16.37
N ARG A 22 15.36 -2.34 -16.12
CA ARG A 22 14.62 -3.18 -17.11
C ARG A 22 13.44 -2.52 -17.80
N GLY A 23 13.20 -1.24 -17.62
CA GLY A 23 12.12 -0.48 -18.28
C GLY A 23 12.43 0.00 -19.71
N ARG A 24 13.58 -0.34 -20.28
CA ARG A 24 13.95 0.03 -21.67
C ARG A 24 14.36 -1.19 -22.46
N LEU A 25 13.41 -2.02 -22.84
CA LEU A 25 13.55 -2.90 -23.99
C LEU A 25 12.40 -2.59 -24.94
N GLY A 26 12.85 -2.27 -26.16
CA GLY A 26 12.09 -1.72 -27.25
C GLY A 26 10.88 -2.55 -27.68
N ARG A 27 10.01 -1.84 -28.38
CA ARG A 27 8.87 -2.35 -29.12
C ARG A 27 9.31 -3.56 -29.99
N LEU A 28 9.03 -4.75 -29.52
CA LEU A 28 8.96 -5.94 -30.35
C LEU A 28 7.50 -6.33 -30.45
N GLY A 29 7.00 -6.29 -31.72
CA GLY A 29 5.63 -6.54 -32.07
C GLY A 29 5.18 -7.95 -31.64
N LEU A 30 4.30 -8.02 -30.68
CA LEU A 30 3.60 -9.25 -30.31
C LEU A 30 2.41 -9.39 -31.25
N ARG A 31 2.44 -10.38 -32.12
CA ARG A 31 1.27 -10.86 -32.87
C ARG A 31 0.27 -11.49 -31.89
N PRO A 32 -1.03 -11.35 -32.13
CA PRO A 32 -2.04 -11.93 -31.25
C PRO A 32 -2.00 -13.47 -31.27
N TRP A 33 -2.05 -14.08 -30.11
CA TRP A 33 -2.18 -15.52 -29.95
C TRP A 33 -3.50 -15.99 -30.60
N LYS A 34 -3.36 -16.83 -31.64
CA LYS A 34 -4.47 -17.61 -32.16
C LYS A 34 -4.74 -18.76 -31.19
N SER A 35 -5.98 -18.86 -30.74
CA SER A 35 -6.52 -19.97 -29.99
C SER A 35 -6.33 -21.30 -30.75
N VAL A 36 -5.57 -22.21 -30.15
CA VAL A 36 -5.49 -23.60 -30.61
C VAL A 36 -6.60 -24.37 -29.90
N CYS A 37 -7.72 -24.56 -30.62
CA CYS A 37 -8.72 -25.54 -30.23
C CYS A 37 -8.24 -26.93 -30.69
N CYS A 38 -7.87 -27.79 -29.72
CA CYS A 38 -7.69 -29.21 -29.99
C CYS A 38 -9.04 -29.87 -30.31
N GLY A 39 -9.24 -30.22 -31.60
CA GLY A 39 -10.36 -31.04 -32.03
C GLY A 39 -10.22 -32.49 -31.61
N PHE A 40 -11.17 -33.00 -30.83
CA PHE A 40 -11.39 -34.44 -30.70
C PHE A 40 -12.52 -34.85 -31.68
N SER A 41 -12.16 -35.63 -32.69
CA SER A 41 -13.12 -36.28 -33.60
C SER A 41 -13.56 -37.63 -33.01
N LEU A 42 -14.85 -37.85 -32.91
CA LEU A 42 -15.43 -39.19 -32.77
C LEU A 42 -16.34 -39.47 -34.00
N PRO A 43 -16.37 -40.72 -34.52
CA PRO A 43 -16.98 -41.06 -35.79
C PRO A 43 -18.48 -41.37 -35.71
N GLY A 44 -19.12 -41.16 -36.81
CA GLY A 44 -20.52 -41.06 -37.08
C GLY A 44 -21.42 -42.28 -36.91
N THR A 45 -22.71 -41.97 -36.95
CA THR A 45 -23.73 -42.84 -37.59
C THR A 45 -24.96 -42.05 -38.00
N SER A 46 -25.24 -42.19 -39.29
CA SER A 46 -26.53 -42.27 -40.06
C SER A 46 -27.75 -41.40 -39.73
N ARG A 47 -28.08 -40.70 -40.76
CA ARG A 47 -29.37 -40.28 -41.33
C ARG A 47 -30.65 -40.85 -40.69
N ARG A 48 -31.61 -39.94 -40.38
CA ARG A 48 -33.01 -40.06 -40.89
C ARG A 48 -33.70 -38.69 -40.91
N ARG A 49 -34.17 -38.30 -42.11
CA ARG A 49 -35.11 -37.22 -42.37
C ARG A 49 -36.45 -37.53 -41.75
N ARG A 50 -37.14 -36.58 -41.10
CA ARG A 50 -38.60 -36.44 -41.16
C ARG A 50 -39.05 -35.00 -41.12
N ARG A 51 -40.01 -34.75 -42.00
CA ARG A 51 -40.63 -33.48 -42.39
C ARG A 51 -41.61 -32.95 -41.33
N ARG A 52 -41.69 -31.64 -41.28
CA ARG A 52 -42.85 -30.76 -41.16
C ARG A 52 -43.94 -31.07 -40.13
N ARG A 53 -44.21 -30.09 -39.24
CA ARG A 53 -45.53 -29.41 -39.19
C ARG A 53 -45.39 -28.06 -38.53
N LEU A 54 -45.86 -27.01 -39.25
CA LEU A 54 -46.17 -25.71 -38.68
C LEU A 54 -47.33 -25.85 -37.69
N CYS A 55 -47.24 -25.21 -36.56
CA CYS A 55 -48.41 -24.87 -35.77
C CYS A 55 -48.23 -23.42 -35.31
N THR A 56 -48.96 -22.53 -35.96
CA THR A 56 -49.16 -21.13 -35.63
C THR A 56 -50.08 -21.07 -34.41
N MET A 57 -49.59 -20.59 -33.28
CA MET A 57 -50.48 -20.06 -32.22
C MET A 57 -50.04 -18.63 -31.91
N ALA A 58 -50.88 -17.71 -32.35
CA ALA A 58 -50.81 -16.30 -31.99
C ALA A 58 -51.24 -16.17 -30.51
N PHE A 59 -50.33 -15.73 -29.64
CA PHE A 59 -50.70 -15.24 -28.35
C PHE A 59 -50.55 -13.72 -28.33
N VAL A 60 -51.69 -13.06 -28.22
CA VAL A 60 -51.80 -11.63 -27.97
C VAL A 60 -51.36 -11.38 -26.53
N THR A 61 -50.17 -10.84 -26.33
CA THR A 61 -49.77 -10.30 -25.05
C THR A 61 -49.89 -8.77 -25.10
N ARG A 62 -50.89 -8.27 -24.37
CA ARG A 62 -51.06 -6.83 -24.00
C ARG A 62 -49.77 -6.33 -23.37
N GLN A 63 -49.09 -5.41 -24.06
CA GLN A 63 -48.00 -4.63 -23.46
C GLN A 63 -48.58 -3.67 -22.41
N PHE A 64 -48.36 -3.96 -21.14
CA PHE A 64 -48.39 -2.97 -20.08
C PHE A 64 -47.09 -2.18 -20.15
N VAL A 65 -47.10 -1.04 -20.83
CA VAL A 65 -46.04 -0.04 -20.69
C VAL A 65 -46.21 0.61 -19.32
N ARG A 66 -45.52 0.08 -18.34
CA ARG A 66 -45.22 0.86 -17.13
C ARG A 66 -44.09 1.82 -17.49
N SER A 67 -44.40 3.09 -17.64
CA SER A 67 -43.42 4.17 -17.63
C SER A 67 -42.74 4.17 -16.24
N VAL A 68 -41.57 3.55 -16.19
CA VAL A 68 -40.64 3.76 -15.09
C VAL A 68 -40.05 5.13 -15.35
N SER A 69 -40.60 6.13 -14.70
CA SER A 69 -39.90 7.41 -14.54
C SER A 69 -38.63 7.14 -13.79
N SER A 70 -37.51 7.06 -14.52
CA SER A 70 -36.18 7.12 -13.95
C SER A 70 -36.02 8.50 -13.33
N SER A 71 -36.36 8.62 -12.04
CA SER A 71 -35.85 9.71 -11.26
C SER A 71 -34.34 9.54 -11.18
N SER A 72 -33.64 10.21 -12.11
CA SER A 72 -32.22 10.47 -11.96
C SER A 72 -32.09 11.38 -10.74
N THR A 73 -31.96 10.78 -9.55
CA THR A 73 -31.38 11.47 -8.42
C THR A 73 -29.96 11.84 -8.84
N ALA A 74 -29.81 13.05 -9.37
CA ALA A 74 -28.52 13.69 -9.50
C ALA A 74 -27.91 13.65 -8.09
N SER A 75 -26.97 12.75 -7.89
CA SER A 75 -26.13 12.74 -6.69
C SER A 75 -25.48 14.12 -6.66
N ALA A 76 -25.97 14.99 -5.79
CA ALA A 76 -25.33 16.25 -5.53
C ALA A 76 -23.90 15.90 -5.09
N THR A 77 -22.93 16.16 -5.96
CA THR A 77 -21.51 15.93 -5.68
C THR A 77 -21.18 16.73 -4.42
N ALA A 78 -21.02 16.06 -3.30
CA ALA A 78 -20.71 16.68 -2.03
C ALA A 78 -19.41 17.50 -2.25
N LYS A 79 -19.48 18.82 -1.96
CA LYS A 79 -18.36 19.73 -2.18
C LYS A 79 -17.15 19.21 -1.40
N LYS A 80 -16.11 18.77 -2.10
CA LYS A 80 -14.90 18.19 -1.52
C LYS A 80 -14.22 19.17 -0.57
N ILE A 81 -13.52 18.64 0.45
CA ILE A 81 -12.63 19.42 1.30
C ILE A 81 -11.32 19.61 0.56
N VAL A 82 -10.88 20.85 0.40
CA VAL A 82 -9.57 21.15 -0.16
C VAL A 82 -8.54 20.98 0.95
N LEU A 83 -7.62 20.03 0.77
CA LEU A 83 -6.59 19.69 1.75
C LEU A 83 -5.30 20.46 1.37
N LYS A 84 -4.93 21.48 2.15
CA LYS A 84 -3.73 22.31 1.94
C LYS A 84 -2.70 22.14 3.06
N HIS A 85 -3.18 22.05 4.29
CA HIS A 85 -2.36 21.94 5.49
C HIS A 85 -2.40 20.49 5.99
N VAL A 86 -1.25 19.82 5.94
CA VAL A 86 -1.12 18.40 6.27
C VAL A 86 -0.21 18.24 7.48
N THR A 87 -0.70 17.61 8.52
CA THR A 87 0.13 17.19 9.66
C THR A 87 0.43 15.71 9.54
N VAL A 88 1.70 15.35 9.45
CA VAL A 88 2.16 13.95 9.44
C VAL A 88 2.76 13.62 10.80
N ILE A 89 2.20 12.60 11.46
CA ILE A 89 2.62 12.22 12.81
C ILE A 89 3.40 10.90 12.75
N GLY A 90 4.65 10.95 13.19
CA GLY A 90 5.65 9.89 13.08
C GLY A 90 6.74 10.29 12.09
N GLY A 91 7.94 10.60 12.60
CA GLY A 91 9.11 10.99 11.80
C GLY A 91 9.90 9.80 11.24
N GLY A 92 9.36 8.56 11.34
CA GLY A 92 9.97 7.38 10.75
C GLY A 92 9.99 7.40 9.22
N LEU A 93 10.45 6.29 8.63
CA LEU A 93 10.61 6.13 7.17
C LEU A 93 9.34 6.47 6.38
N MET A 94 8.17 5.98 6.86
CA MET A 94 6.90 6.21 6.18
C MET A 94 6.45 7.66 6.32
N GLY A 95 6.44 8.22 7.53
CA GLY A 95 6.01 9.60 7.74
C GLY A 95 6.91 10.62 7.06
N ALA A 96 8.22 10.45 7.10
CA ALA A 96 9.17 11.28 6.35
C ALA A 96 8.88 11.25 4.84
N GLY A 97 8.62 10.04 4.29
CA GLY A 97 8.28 9.88 2.88
C GLY A 97 6.95 10.53 2.50
N ILE A 98 5.92 10.43 3.36
CA ILE A 98 4.61 11.06 3.16
C ILE A 98 4.74 12.59 3.21
N ALA A 99 5.46 13.11 4.21
CA ALA A 99 5.74 14.54 4.34
C ALA A 99 6.49 15.10 3.12
N GLN A 100 7.52 14.38 2.65
CA GLN A 100 8.26 14.74 1.44
C GLN A 100 7.34 14.86 0.22
N VAL A 101 6.51 13.87 -0.05
CA VAL A 101 5.66 13.85 -1.25
C VAL A 101 4.57 14.92 -1.16
N ALA A 102 3.96 15.12 0.00
CA ALA A 102 2.99 16.18 0.21
C ALA A 102 3.58 17.56 -0.02
N ALA A 103 4.75 17.87 0.57
CA ALA A 103 5.43 19.14 0.39
C ALA A 103 5.87 19.36 -1.07
N ALA A 104 6.42 18.33 -1.73
CA ALA A 104 6.86 18.41 -3.12
C ALA A 104 5.71 18.67 -4.11
N THR A 105 4.47 18.46 -3.70
CA THR A 105 3.26 18.70 -4.50
C THR A 105 2.46 19.94 -4.07
N GLY A 106 3.07 20.80 -3.23
CA GLY A 106 2.57 22.13 -2.91
C GLY A 106 1.70 22.22 -1.65
N HIS A 107 1.71 21.20 -0.80
CA HIS A 107 1.08 21.26 0.52
C HIS A 107 2.01 21.88 1.55
N THR A 108 1.44 22.58 2.51
CA THR A 108 2.16 22.99 3.74
C THR A 108 2.11 21.80 4.71
N VAL A 109 3.28 21.37 5.17
CA VAL A 109 3.41 20.15 5.97
C VAL A 109 4.00 20.46 7.33
N VAL A 110 3.41 19.91 8.38
CA VAL A 110 4.03 19.82 9.70
C VAL A 110 4.37 18.36 9.97
N LEU A 111 5.65 18.03 10.11
CA LEU A 111 6.11 16.71 10.50
C LEU A 111 6.28 16.68 12.03
N VAL A 112 5.58 15.74 12.67
CA VAL A 112 5.56 15.62 14.14
C VAL A 112 6.19 14.32 14.58
N ASP A 113 7.08 14.39 15.57
CA ASP A 113 7.56 13.23 16.31
C ASP A 113 7.93 13.67 17.75
N GLN A 114 7.88 12.76 18.71
CA GLN A 114 8.20 13.04 20.10
C GLN A 114 9.71 13.27 20.34
N ALA A 115 10.57 12.80 19.45
CA ALA A 115 12.00 12.85 19.54
C ALA A 115 12.61 13.82 18.51
N GLU A 116 13.33 14.82 18.98
CA GLU A 116 13.97 15.83 18.14
C GLU A 116 15.03 15.23 17.20
N ASP A 117 15.76 14.23 17.66
CA ASP A 117 16.77 13.53 16.85
C ASP A 117 16.13 12.75 15.69
N ILE A 118 14.92 12.21 15.88
CA ILE A 118 14.15 11.58 14.78
C ILE A 118 13.73 12.64 13.77
N LEU A 119 13.24 13.79 14.20
CA LEU A 119 12.89 14.91 13.31
C LEU A 119 14.09 15.40 12.51
N ALA A 120 15.24 15.53 13.15
CA ALA A 120 16.48 15.93 12.49
C ALA A 120 16.94 14.91 11.44
N LYS A 121 16.91 13.61 11.76
CA LYS A 121 17.20 12.52 10.82
C LYS A 121 16.21 12.51 9.65
N SER A 122 14.93 12.71 9.94
CA SER A 122 13.89 12.77 8.91
C SER A 122 14.12 13.91 7.93
N LYS A 123 14.41 15.13 8.43
CA LYS A 123 14.73 16.28 7.58
C LYS A 123 15.92 16.01 6.66
N LYS A 124 17.01 15.46 7.23
CA LYS A 124 18.19 15.09 6.46
C LYS A 124 17.88 14.04 5.39
N GLY A 125 17.14 12.97 5.77
CA GLY A 125 16.73 11.93 4.82
C GLY A 125 15.82 12.46 3.70
N ILE A 126 14.88 13.35 4.02
CA ILE A 126 14.05 14.04 3.03
C ILE A 126 14.91 14.87 2.07
N GLU A 127 15.84 15.66 2.59
CA GLU A 127 16.75 16.48 1.76
C GLU A 127 17.57 15.61 0.80
N GLU A 128 18.20 14.54 1.29
CA GLU A 128 18.97 13.62 0.46
C GLU A 128 18.11 12.96 -0.62
N SER A 129 16.90 12.54 -0.26
CA SER A 129 15.93 11.95 -1.18
C SER A 129 15.48 12.96 -2.25
N LEU A 130 15.21 14.20 -1.85
CA LEU A 130 14.85 15.30 -2.78
C LEU A 130 15.98 15.63 -3.74
N LYS A 131 17.23 15.71 -3.27
CA LYS A 131 18.41 15.93 -4.12
C LYS A 131 18.56 14.84 -5.19
N LYS A 132 18.39 13.57 -4.79
CA LYS A 132 18.42 12.41 -5.74
C LYS A 132 17.28 12.51 -6.77
N MET A 133 16.08 12.89 -6.34
CA MET A 133 14.92 13.03 -7.22
C MET A 133 15.07 14.24 -8.15
N ALA A 134 15.53 15.38 -7.64
CA ALA A 134 15.74 16.61 -8.40
C ALA A 134 16.79 16.42 -9.49
N LYS A 135 17.92 15.75 -9.19
CA LYS A 135 18.95 15.42 -10.17
C LYS A 135 18.41 14.58 -11.34
N LYS A 136 17.44 13.68 -11.10
CA LYS A 136 16.81 12.90 -12.17
C LYS A 136 15.76 13.71 -12.95
N LYS A 137 15.00 14.56 -12.25
CA LYS A 137 13.88 15.31 -12.83
C LYS A 137 14.35 16.52 -13.63
N PHE A 138 15.44 17.16 -13.21
CA PHE A 138 15.98 18.39 -13.77
C PHE A 138 17.44 18.18 -14.22
N ALA A 139 17.72 17.07 -14.93
CA ALA A 139 19.07 16.67 -15.33
C ALA A 139 19.83 17.78 -16.08
N ASP A 140 19.12 18.57 -16.90
CA ASP A 140 19.67 19.61 -17.74
C ASP A 140 19.57 21.02 -17.11
N ASN A 141 19.05 21.13 -15.87
CA ASN A 141 18.88 22.44 -15.21
C ASN A 141 19.17 22.33 -13.69
N PRO A 142 20.44 22.44 -13.28
CA PRO A 142 20.85 22.36 -11.87
C PRO A 142 20.18 23.42 -10.98
N GLN A 143 19.97 24.63 -11.49
CA GLN A 143 19.33 25.70 -10.73
C GLN A 143 17.89 25.40 -10.40
N ALA A 144 17.12 24.86 -11.36
CA ALA A 144 15.75 24.40 -11.11
C ALA A 144 15.70 23.21 -10.12
N ALA A 145 16.74 22.36 -10.12
CA ALA A 145 16.86 21.28 -9.16
C ALA A 145 17.05 21.82 -7.72
N GLU A 146 17.92 22.80 -7.52
CA GLU A 146 18.14 23.44 -6.21
C GLU A 146 16.91 24.20 -5.73
N GLU A 147 16.27 24.97 -6.62
CA GLU A 147 15.03 25.68 -6.30
C GLU A 147 13.91 24.74 -5.87
N PHE A 148 13.75 23.63 -6.58
CA PHE A 148 12.77 22.59 -6.22
C PHE A 148 13.03 22.01 -4.83
N VAL A 149 14.29 21.68 -4.50
CA VAL A 149 14.67 21.16 -3.20
C VAL A 149 14.41 22.18 -2.10
N GLY A 150 14.89 23.42 -2.28
CA GLY A 150 14.73 24.52 -1.31
C GLY A 150 13.26 24.84 -1.04
N LYS A 151 12.46 24.99 -2.10
CA LYS A 151 11.01 25.23 -1.99
C LYS A 151 10.28 24.11 -1.24
N THR A 152 10.62 22.86 -1.54
CA THR A 152 9.98 21.71 -0.87
C THR A 152 10.35 21.66 0.61
N LEU A 153 11.63 21.87 0.96
CA LEU A 153 12.06 21.86 2.36
C LEU A 153 11.44 23.00 3.16
N ASN A 154 11.30 24.20 2.56
CA ASN A 154 10.67 25.36 3.19
C ASN A 154 9.16 25.14 3.45
N SER A 155 8.52 24.19 2.76
CA SER A 155 7.13 23.81 2.98
C SER A 155 6.96 22.80 4.12
N ILE A 156 8.06 22.32 4.75
CA ILE A 156 8.04 21.37 5.85
C ILE A 156 8.55 22.04 7.12
N SER A 157 7.67 22.20 8.09
CA SER A 157 8.02 22.51 9.47
C SER A 157 8.00 21.27 10.35
N THR A 158 8.61 21.35 11.54
CA THR A 158 8.64 20.23 12.49
C THR A 158 8.07 20.68 13.84
N SER A 159 7.44 19.77 14.57
CA SER A 159 6.95 19.98 15.93
C SER A 159 7.12 18.72 16.75
N MET A 160 7.30 18.87 18.07
CA MET A 160 7.30 17.74 19.00
C MET A 160 5.94 17.51 19.66
N ASP A 161 4.97 18.40 19.47
CA ASP A 161 3.62 18.28 19.99
C ASP A 161 2.58 18.37 18.89
N ALA A 162 1.90 17.27 18.64
CA ALA A 162 0.84 17.18 17.65
C ALA A 162 -0.39 18.00 18.03
N ALA A 163 -0.70 18.14 19.32
CA ALA A 163 -1.88 18.86 19.77
C ALA A 163 -1.76 20.37 19.52
N SER A 164 -0.55 20.92 19.58
CA SER A 164 -0.28 22.35 19.35
C SER A 164 -0.43 22.77 17.90
N VAL A 165 -0.36 21.83 16.94
CA VAL A 165 -0.38 22.12 15.49
C VAL A 165 -1.65 21.68 14.78
N VAL A 166 -2.43 20.78 15.40
CA VAL A 166 -3.57 20.14 14.72
C VAL A 166 -4.78 21.10 14.51
N HIS A 167 -4.85 22.19 15.24
CA HIS A 167 -5.97 23.15 15.18
C HIS A 167 -6.11 23.86 13.82
N SER A 168 -5.03 23.94 13.05
CA SER A 168 -4.99 24.57 11.72
C SER A 168 -4.74 23.57 10.58
N THR A 169 -5.01 22.28 10.83
CA THR A 169 -4.72 21.17 9.94
C THR A 169 -5.99 20.73 9.18
N ASP A 170 -5.88 20.56 7.86
CA ASP A 170 -6.96 19.99 7.05
C ASP A 170 -6.94 18.45 7.08
N LEU A 171 -5.75 17.85 7.10
CA LEU A 171 -5.53 16.40 7.09
C LEU A 171 -4.42 16.00 8.05
N VAL A 172 -4.74 15.12 8.98
CA VAL A 172 -3.75 14.40 9.79
C VAL A 172 -3.49 13.04 9.16
N VAL A 173 -2.21 12.72 8.88
CA VAL A 173 -1.79 11.37 8.47
C VAL A 173 -0.91 10.79 9.58
N GLU A 174 -1.39 9.77 10.25
CA GLU A 174 -0.67 9.06 11.30
C GLU A 174 0.18 7.93 10.69
N ALA A 175 1.46 7.89 11.08
CA ALA A 175 2.45 6.89 10.67
C ALA A 175 3.39 6.50 11.85
N ILE A 176 2.81 6.35 13.05
CA ILE A 176 3.53 5.93 14.26
C ILE A 176 3.64 4.40 14.37
N VAL A 177 4.13 3.91 15.50
CA VAL A 177 4.26 2.46 15.78
C VAL A 177 2.93 1.71 15.62
N GLU A 178 3.01 0.46 15.15
CA GLU A 178 1.83 -0.36 14.85
C GLU A 178 1.26 -0.98 16.14
N ASN A 179 0.62 -0.13 16.95
CA ASN A 179 -0.01 -0.49 18.21
C ASN A 179 -1.35 0.21 18.36
N LEU A 180 -2.45 -0.56 18.40
CA LEU A 180 -3.81 -0.02 18.44
C LEU A 180 -4.05 0.92 19.62
N LYS A 181 -3.56 0.56 20.83
CA LYS A 181 -3.74 1.38 22.04
C LYS A 181 -3.08 2.74 21.88
N VAL A 182 -1.84 2.77 21.41
CA VAL A 182 -1.07 4.01 21.20
C VAL A 182 -1.73 4.90 20.16
N LYS A 183 -2.22 4.31 19.06
CA LYS A 183 -2.95 5.05 18.00
C LYS A 183 -4.27 5.62 18.54
N ASN A 184 -5.02 4.83 19.31
CA ASN A 184 -6.29 5.27 19.90
C ASN A 184 -6.09 6.42 20.89
N GLU A 185 -5.07 6.34 21.77
CA GLU A 185 -4.72 7.42 22.70
C GLU A 185 -4.32 8.70 21.95
N LEU A 186 -3.51 8.57 20.89
CA LEU A 186 -3.14 9.69 20.03
C LEU A 186 -4.39 10.35 19.41
N PHE A 187 -5.21 9.61 18.70
CA PHE A 187 -6.36 10.17 18.01
C PHE A 187 -7.41 10.72 18.96
N ALA A 188 -7.66 10.08 20.11
CA ALA A 188 -8.56 10.61 21.16
C ALA A 188 -8.04 11.94 21.73
N ARG A 189 -6.71 12.11 21.83
CA ARG A 189 -6.11 13.39 22.24
C ARG A 189 -6.29 14.44 21.14
N LEU A 190 -5.96 14.12 19.88
CA LEU A 190 -6.03 15.06 18.77
C LEU A 190 -7.47 15.52 18.48
N ASP A 191 -8.45 14.65 18.68
CA ASP A 191 -9.87 14.93 18.44
C ASP A 191 -10.39 16.12 19.25
N LYS A 192 -9.78 16.37 20.42
CA LYS A 192 -10.13 17.49 21.30
C LYS A 192 -9.62 18.85 20.81
N PHE A 193 -8.58 18.87 19.98
CA PHE A 193 -7.88 20.08 19.54
C PHE A 193 -8.03 20.36 18.04
N ALA A 194 -8.32 19.33 17.26
CA ALA A 194 -8.45 19.46 15.81
C ALA A 194 -9.71 20.25 15.42
N ALA A 195 -9.56 21.08 14.38
CA ALA A 195 -10.70 21.81 13.81
C ALA A 195 -11.81 20.84 13.37
N GLU A 196 -13.03 21.30 13.32
CA GLU A 196 -14.19 20.47 12.97
C GLU A 196 -14.04 19.82 11.59
N HIS A 197 -13.49 20.54 10.61
CA HIS A 197 -13.31 20.05 9.24
C HIS A 197 -12.14 19.08 9.06
N THR A 198 -11.24 18.96 10.03
CA THR A 198 -10.02 18.13 9.93
C THR A 198 -10.36 16.67 9.69
N ILE A 199 -9.77 16.09 8.64
CA ILE A 199 -9.83 14.67 8.35
C ILE A 199 -8.68 13.98 9.09
N PHE A 200 -8.97 12.84 9.70
CA PHE A 200 -7.98 11.93 10.26
C PHE A 200 -7.77 10.72 9.36
N ALA A 201 -6.52 10.37 9.12
CA ALA A 201 -6.16 9.19 8.35
C ALA A 201 -5.02 8.41 9.04
N SER A 202 -5.12 7.09 9.06
CA SER A 202 -4.04 6.22 9.53
C SER A 202 -3.35 5.53 8.35
N ASN A 203 -2.02 5.48 8.40
CA ASN A 203 -1.19 4.74 7.44
C ASN A 203 -0.92 3.30 7.91
N THR A 204 -1.67 2.78 8.86
CA THR A 204 -1.54 1.38 9.30
C THR A 204 -1.60 0.41 8.13
N SER A 205 -0.85 -0.68 8.22
CA SER A 205 -0.84 -1.75 7.22
C SER A 205 -1.66 -2.98 7.63
N SER A 206 -1.99 -3.10 8.91
CA SER A 206 -2.57 -4.32 9.48
C SER A 206 -3.73 -4.10 10.42
N LEU A 207 -3.79 -2.95 11.12
CA LEU A 207 -4.84 -2.66 12.09
C LEU A 207 -6.13 -2.25 11.41
N GLN A 208 -7.25 -2.63 12.01
CA GLN A 208 -8.57 -2.26 11.51
C GLN A 208 -8.82 -0.75 11.70
N ILE A 209 -9.09 -0.05 10.62
CA ILE A 209 -9.31 1.41 10.62
C ILE A 209 -10.53 1.78 11.49
N THR A 210 -11.59 0.98 11.44
CA THR A 210 -12.80 1.16 12.27
C THR A 210 -12.46 1.18 13.75
N SER A 211 -11.55 0.29 14.21
CA SER A 211 -11.14 0.22 15.62
C SER A 211 -10.38 1.48 16.06
N ILE A 212 -9.62 2.10 15.15
CA ILE A 212 -8.94 3.36 15.42
C ILE A 212 -9.93 4.53 15.37
N ALA A 213 -10.82 4.57 14.39
CA ALA A 213 -11.81 5.61 14.22
C ALA A 213 -12.78 5.72 15.43
N ASN A 214 -13.08 4.59 16.07
CA ASN A 214 -13.93 4.52 17.26
C ASN A 214 -13.36 5.25 18.47
N ALA A 215 -12.07 5.56 18.48
CA ALA A 215 -11.45 6.37 19.52
C ALA A 215 -11.76 7.89 19.38
N THR A 216 -12.45 8.31 18.31
CA THR A 216 -12.74 9.71 17.98
C THR A 216 -14.23 9.98 17.88
N THR A 217 -14.62 11.27 17.95
CA THR A 217 -16.00 11.73 17.72
C THR A 217 -16.29 12.07 16.26
N ARG A 218 -15.28 12.01 15.37
CA ARG A 218 -15.35 12.35 13.93
C ARG A 218 -15.19 11.15 13.01
N GLN A 219 -15.89 10.06 13.29
CA GLN A 219 -15.79 8.81 12.52
C GLN A 219 -16.15 8.98 11.04
N ASP A 220 -17.02 9.95 10.71
CA ASP A 220 -17.35 10.33 9.34
C ASP A 220 -16.20 11.03 8.61
N ARG A 221 -15.24 11.59 9.34
CA ARG A 221 -14.01 12.21 8.86
C ARG A 221 -12.76 11.39 9.20
N PHE A 222 -12.91 10.08 9.28
CA PHE A 222 -11.83 9.12 9.51
C PHE A 222 -11.77 8.10 8.38
N ALA A 223 -10.54 7.77 7.90
CA ALA A 223 -10.30 6.74 6.89
C ALA A 223 -8.89 6.15 7.02
N GLY A 224 -8.60 5.04 6.35
CA GLY A 224 -7.25 4.59 6.11
C GLY A 224 -6.64 5.26 4.86
N LEU A 225 -5.36 5.58 4.94
CA LEU A 225 -4.60 6.13 3.83
C LEU A 225 -3.24 5.42 3.78
N HIS A 226 -3.23 4.24 3.18
CA HIS A 226 -2.11 3.32 3.21
C HIS A 226 -1.14 3.57 2.06
N PHE A 227 0.04 4.09 2.38
CA PHE A 227 1.16 4.28 1.47
C PHE A 227 2.10 3.07 1.50
N PHE A 228 2.87 2.90 0.44
CA PHE A 228 3.83 1.82 0.28
C PHE A 228 5.28 2.34 0.30
N ASN A 229 6.16 1.59 0.94
CA ASN A 229 7.58 1.91 1.03
C ASN A 229 8.34 1.49 -0.25
N PRO A 230 9.19 2.33 -0.85
CA PRO A 230 9.50 3.73 -0.50
C PRO A 230 8.42 4.72 -1.02
N VAL A 231 7.88 5.56 -0.12
CA VAL A 231 6.75 6.44 -0.47
C VAL A 231 7.01 7.33 -1.70
N PRO A 232 8.20 7.95 -1.90
CA PRO A 232 8.44 8.77 -3.09
C PRO A 232 8.38 8.01 -4.42
N LEU A 233 8.66 6.70 -4.42
CA LEU A 233 8.73 5.87 -5.62
C LEU A 233 7.45 5.11 -5.91
N MET A 234 6.82 4.58 -4.86
CA MET A 234 5.62 3.76 -4.99
C MET A 234 4.42 4.63 -5.37
N LYS A 235 3.76 4.27 -6.46
CA LYS A 235 2.64 5.06 -6.99
C LYS A 235 1.30 4.75 -6.33
N LEU A 236 1.16 3.58 -5.73
CA LEU A 236 -0.10 3.13 -5.14
C LEU A 236 -0.36 3.80 -3.80
N VAL A 237 -1.62 4.15 -3.55
CA VAL A 237 -2.18 4.47 -2.24
C VAL A 237 -3.52 3.73 -2.13
N GLU A 238 -3.70 2.96 -1.09
CA GLU A 238 -5.01 2.39 -0.75
C GLU A 238 -5.76 3.39 0.14
N VAL A 239 -6.99 3.71 -0.24
CA VAL A 239 -7.91 4.54 0.54
C VAL A 239 -8.99 3.65 1.12
N ILE A 240 -8.95 3.46 2.44
CA ILE A 240 -9.78 2.49 3.15
C ILE A 240 -10.97 3.19 3.78
N LYS A 241 -12.17 2.77 3.39
CA LYS A 241 -13.44 3.25 3.96
C LYS A 241 -13.88 2.37 5.11
N THR A 242 -14.16 2.99 6.25
CA THR A 242 -14.99 2.38 7.30
C THR A 242 -16.47 2.48 6.93
N PRO A 243 -17.36 1.76 7.62
CA PRO A 243 -18.81 1.95 7.45
C PRO A 243 -19.29 3.39 7.74
N MET A 244 -18.55 4.15 8.57
CA MET A 244 -18.89 5.51 8.98
C MET A 244 -18.25 6.59 8.11
N THR A 245 -17.18 6.29 7.37
CA THR A 245 -16.48 7.26 6.51
C THR A 245 -17.44 7.92 5.52
N SER A 246 -17.59 9.25 5.60
CA SER A 246 -18.46 9.99 4.69
C SER A 246 -17.93 9.97 3.25
N GLN A 247 -18.84 10.07 2.28
CA GLN A 247 -18.46 10.14 0.86
C GLN A 247 -17.57 11.37 0.59
N LYS A 248 -17.85 12.50 1.25
CA LYS A 248 -17.06 13.72 1.17
C LYS A 248 -15.61 13.51 1.62
N THR A 249 -15.40 12.85 2.76
CA THR A 249 -14.07 12.49 3.27
C THR A 249 -13.33 11.59 2.29
N PHE A 250 -14.00 10.55 1.83
CA PHE A 250 -13.41 9.59 0.89
C PHE A 250 -12.95 10.27 -0.41
N GLU A 251 -13.82 11.08 -1.04
CA GLU A 251 -13.49 11.80 -2.27
C GLU A 251 -12.35 12.80 -2.07
N SER A 252 -12.30 13.46 -0.91
CA SER A 252 -11.21 14.39 -0.58
C SER A 252 -9.86 13.66 -0.47
N LEU A 253 -9.83 12.45 0.11
CA LEU A 253 -8.60 11.63 0.20
C LEU A 253 -8.19 11.04 -1.16
N ILE A 254 -9.14 10.66 -2.00
CA ILE A 254 -8.87 10.26 -3.39
C ILE A 254 -8.21 11.41 -4.16
N ASP A 255 -8.75 12.62 -4.06
CA ASP A 255 -8.20 13.80 -4.72
C ASP A 255 -6.82 14.16 -4.17
N PHE A 256 -6.66 14.17 -2.85
CA PHE A 256 -5.36 14.35 -2.22
C PHE A 256 -4.32 13.38 -2.77
N SER A 257 -4.64 12.09 -2.79
CA SER A 257 -3.73 11.08 -3.33
C SER A 257 -3.35 11.34 -4.80
N LYS A 258 -4.31 11.77 -5.63
CA LYS A 258 -4.05 12.15 -7.02
C LYS A 258 -3.15 13.39 -7.12
N THR A 259 -3.37 14.39 -6.27
CA THR A 259 -2.54 15.60 -6.22
C THR A 259 -1.10 15.26 -5.85
N LEU A 260 -0.88 14.25 -5.00
CA LEU A 260 0.45 13.69 -4.70
C LEU A 260 1.10 12.97 -5.90
N GLY A 261 0.44 12.87 -7.05
CA GLY A 261 0.91 12.08 -8.20
C GLY A 261 0.80 10.57 -7.97
N LYS A 262 -0.03 10.14 -7.02
CA LYS A 262 -0.30 8.74 -6.71
C LYS A 262 -1.51 8.22 -7.48
N HIS A 263 -1.63 6.91 -7.53
CA HIS A 263 -2.80 6.20 -8.04
C HIS A 263 -3.61 5.64 -6.86
N PRO A 264 -4.69 6.31 -6.44
CA PRO A 264 -5.51 5.81 -5.35
C PRO A 264 -6.39 4.65 -5.81
N VAL A 265 -6.47 3.62 -5.00
CA VAL A 265 -7.47 2.55 -5.09
C VAL A 265 -8.31 2.54 -3.83
N SER A 266 -9.57 2.13 -3.93
CA SER A 266 -10.47 2.08 -2.79
C SER A 266 -10.72 0.65 -2.35
N CYS A 267 -10.79 0.44 -1.04
CA CYS A 267 -11.23 -0.82 -0.45
C CYS A 267 -12.01 -0.58 0.84
N LYS A 268 -12.69 -1.62 1.29
CA LYS A 268 -13.32 -1.66 2.61
C LYS A 268 -12.27 -1.96 3.67
N ASP A 269 -12.62 -1.66 4.92
CA ASP A 269 -11.80 -1.96 6.10
C ASP A 269 -11.80 -3.46 6.39
N THR A 270 -10.92 -4.17 5.69
CA THR A 270 -10.69 -5.61 5.86
C THR A 270 -9.22 -5.85 6.18
N PRO A 271 -8.87 -6.86 6.97
CA PRO A 271 -7.48 -7.16 7.32
C PRO A 271 -6.57 -7.28 6.10
N GLY A 272 -5.53 -6.42 6.04
CA GLY A 272 -4.56 -6.38 4.94
C GLY A 272 -5.02 -5.66 3.68
N PHE A 273 -6.21 -5.04 3.70
CA PHE A 273 -6.78 -4.23 2.61
C PHE A 273 -6.82 -4.99 1.28
N ILE A 274 -6.08 -4.59 0.26
CA ILE A 274 -5.97 -5.32 -1.01
C ILE A 274 -4.61 -6.01 -1.11
N VAL A 275 -3.52 -5.23 -1.05
CA VAL A 275 -2.19 -5.76 -1.38
C VAL A 275 -1.74 -6.79 -0.36
N ASN A 276 -1.72 -6.45 0.92
CA ASN A 276 -1.26 -7.38 1.95
C ASN A 276 -2.20 -8.59 2.09
N ARG A 277 -3.52 -8.39 1.90
CA ARG A 277 -4.50 -9.47 1.93
C ARG A 277 -4.26 -10.54 0.87
N LEU A 278 -3.73 -10.17 -0.28
CA LEU A 278 -3.38 -11.10 -1.36
C LEU A 278 -1.92 -11.58 -1.24
N LEU A 279 -1.02 -10.68 -0.87
CA LEU A 279 0.41 -10.96 -0.82
C LEU A 279 0.79 -11.90 0.31
N VAL A 280 0.35 -11.64 1.55
CA VAL A 280 0.79 -12.42 2.71
C VAL A 280 0.35 -13.89 2.61
N PRO A 281 -0.89 -14.25 2.28
CA PRO A 281 -1.26 -15.64 2.03
C PRO A 281 -0.50 -16.29 0.88
N TYR A 282 -0.18 -15.54 -0.19
CA TYR A 282 0.69 -16.04 -1.25
C TYR A 282 2.08 -16.40 -0.74
N LEU A 283 2.70 -15.53 0.08
CA LEU A 283 4.00 -15.79 0.69
C LEU A 283 3.94 -17.00 1.63
N MET A 284 2.86 -17.14 2.40
CA MET A 284 2.64 -18.28 3.29
C MET A 284 2.45 -19.59 2.52
N GLU A 285 1.76 -19.57 1.38
CA GLU A 285 1.63 -20.77 0.54
C GLU A 285 2.96 -21.17 -0.08
N ALA A 286 3.81 -20.21 -0.46
CA ALA A 286 5.17 -20.51 -0.92
C ALA A 286 6.01 -21.21 0.18
N ILE A 287 5.90 -20.75 1.44
CA ILE A 287 6.56 -21.43 2.57
C ILE A 287 6.01 -22.85 2.74
N LYS A 288 4.68 -23.04 2.69
CA LYS A 288 4.05 -24.36 2.83
C LYS A 288 4.46 -25.32 1.71
N LEU A 289 4.60 -24.82 0.47
CA LEU A 289 5.10 -25.60 -0.66
C LEU A 289 6.52 -26.12 -0.39
N TYR A 290 7.38 -25.28 0.19
CA TYR A 290 8.72 -25.65 0.62
C TYR A 290 8.70 -26.62 1.81
N GLU A 291 7.85 -26.39 2.81
CA GLU A 291 7.69 -27.28 3.99
C GLU A 291 7.26 -28.70 3.61
N ARG A 292 6.43 -28.84 2.58
CA ARG A 292 6.01 -30.16 2.05
C ARG A 292 7.09 -30.86 1.23
N GLY A 293 8.18 -30.15 0.90
CA GLY A 293 9.23 -30.67 0.04
C GLY A 293 8.86 -30.76 -1.45
N ASP A 294 7.81 -30.06 -1.87
CA ASP A 294 7.34 -30.06 -3.27
C ASP A 294 8.37 -29.39 -4.21
N ALA A 295 9.09 -28.37 -3.73
CA ALA A 295 10.15 -27.70 -4.47
C ALA A 295 11.14 -26.99 -3.51
N SER A 296 12.36 -26.72 -4.01
CA SER A 296 13.35 -25.90 -3.29
C SER A 296 12.90 -24.43 -3.26
N LYS A 297 13.34 -23.67 -2.26
CA LYS A 297 13.04 -22.22 -2.18
C LYS A 297 13.64 -21.47 -3.39
N GLU A 298 14.79 -21.91 -3.90
CA GLU A 298 15.46 -21.37 -5.08
C GLU A 298 14.63 -21.57 -6.36
N ASP A 299 14.04 -22.75 -6.52
CA ASP A 299 13.18 -23.08 -7.67
C ASP A 299 11.86 -22.35 -7.60
N ILE A 300 11.25 -22.23 -6.39
CA ILE A 300 10.02 -21.47 -6.20
C ILE A 300 10.23 -19.99 -6.54
N ASP A 301 11.32 -19.37 -6.05
CA ASP A 301 11.65 -17.99 -6.37
C ASP A 301 11.89 -17.80 -7.88
N THR A 302 12.61 -18.74 -8.50
CA THR A 302 12.88 -18.73 -9.94
C THR A 302 11.60 -18.88 -10.75
N ALA A 303 10.74 -19.81 -10.39
CA ALA A 303 9.46 -20.04 -11.04
C ALA A 303 8.55 -18.81 -11.00
N MET A 304 8.48 -18.14 -9.85
CA MET A 304 7.65 -16.95 -9.71
C MET A 304 8.23 -15.73 -10.45
N LYS A 305 9.55 -15.60 -10.49
CA LYS A 305 10.20 -14.55 -11.28
C LYS A 305 10.03 -14.75 -12.79
N LEU A 306 10.26 -15.96 -13.28
CA LEU A 306 10.28 -16.23 -14.72
C LEU A 306 8.90 -16.62 -15.27
N GLY A 307 8.12 -17.37 -14.51
CA GLY A 307 6.81 -17.85 -14.94
C GLY A 307 5.68 -16.84 -14.70
N ALA A 308 5.70 -16.13 -13.58
CA ALA A 308 4.68 -15.16 -13.22
C ALA A 308 5.10 -13.68 -13.42
N GLY A 309 6.38 -13.43 -13.75
CA GLY A 309 6.89 -12.08 -14.02
C GLY A 309 7.08 -11.21 -12.76
N TYR A 310 7.15 -11.79 -11.58
CA TYR A 310 7.42 -11.04 -10.37
C TYR A 310 8.85 -10.51 -10.34
N PRO A 311 9.10 -9.29 -9.83
CA PRO A 311 10.46 -8.73 -9.76
C PRO A 311 11.35 -9.46 -8.74
N MET A 312 10.73 -10.09 -7.73
CA MET A 312 11.37 -10.88 -6.67
C MET A 312 10.57 -12.16 -6.45
N GLY A 313 11.25 -13.26 -6.12
CA GLY A 313 10.58 -14.46 -5.67
C GLY A 313 10.00 -14.31 -4.25
N PRO A 314 9.11 -15.22 -3.81
CA PRO A 314 8.44 -15.10 -2.51
C PRO A 314 9.41 -15.15 -1.33
N PHE A 315 10.44 -15.99 -1.35
CA PHE A 315 11.42 -16.07 -0.27
C PHE A 315 12.36 -14.87 -0.22
N GLU A 316 12.79 -14.36 -1.39
CA GLU A 316 13.53 -13.11 -1.48
C GLU A 316 12.70 -11.94 -0.91
N LEU A 317 11.39 -11.93 -1.16
CA LEU A 317 10.48 -10.89 -0.70
C LEU A 317 10.22 -10.99 0.80
N ILE A 318 10.03 -12.19 1.35
CA ILE A 318 9.87 -12.40 2.80
C ILE A 318 11.12 -11.90 3.54
N ASP A 319 12.31 -12.25 3.06
CA ASP A 319 13.57 -11.81 3.64
C ASP A 319 13.78 -10.29 3.53
N TYR A 320 13.24 -9.67 2.48
CA TYR A 320 13.27 -8.21 2.32
C TYR A 320 12.31 -7.48 3.26
N VAL A 321 11.07 -7.97 3.40
CA VAL A 321 10.04 -7.42 4.30
C VAL A 321 10.41 -7.65 5.76
N GLY A 322 10.94 -8.82 6.05
CA GLY A 322 11.27 -9.31 7.39
C GLY A 322 10.30 -10.40 7.85
N LEU A 323 10.88 -11.49 8.32
CA LEU A 323 10.14 -12.66 8.78
C LEU A 323 9.27 -12.37 9.99
N ASP A 324 9.75 -11.56 10.91
CA ASP A 324 9.02 -11.08 12.09
C ASP A 324 7.82 -10.22 11.71
N THR A 325 7.95 -9.36 10.69
CA THR A 325 6.84 -8.56 10.16
C THR A 325 5.77 -9.47 9.55
N THR A 326 6.18 -10.44 8.74
CA THR A 326 5.26 -11.41 8.12
C THR A 326 4.53 -12.23 9.19
N LYS A 327 5.28 -12.72 10.21
CA LYS A 327 4.71 -13.44 11.33
C LYS A 327 3.72 -12.58 12.12
N PHE A 328 4.07 -11.35 12.47
CA PHE A 328 3.21 -10.42 13.21
C PHE A 328 1.86 -10.20 12.51
N ILE A 329 1.88 -10.02 11.18
CA ILE A 329 0.66 -9.86 10.38
C ILE A 329 -0.19 -11.14 10.45
N MET A 330 0.44 -12.31 10.28
CA MET A 330 -0.26 -13.59 10.31
C MET A 330 -0.87 -13.88 11.67
N ASP A 331 -0.13 -13.66 12.75
CA ASP A 331 -0.62 -13.86 14.11
C ASP A 331 -1.85 -12.97 14.39
N GLY A 332 -1.77 -11.68 14.01
CA GLY A 332 -2.89 -10.76 14.17
C GLY A 332 -4.14 -11.16 13.32
N TRP A 333 -3.95 -11.70 12.13
CA TRP A 333 -5.10 -12.19 11.34
C TRP A 333 -5.66 -13.50 11.87
N GLN A 334 -4.82 -14.37 12.43
CA GLN A 334 -5.26 -15.60 13.10
C GLN A 334 -6.09 -15.31 14.36
N GLU A 335 -5.76 -14.25 15.12
CA GLU A 335 -6.57 -13.79 16.26
C GLU A 335 -7.97 -13.35 15.82
N ILE A 336 -8.09 -12.73 14.64
CA ILE A 336 -9.37 -12.27 14.08
C ILE A 336 -10.21 -13.45 13.57
N ASP A 337 -9.58 -14.42 12.89
CA ASP A 337 -10.26 -15.58 12.29
C ASP A 337 -9.37 -16.83 12.33
N ALA A 338 -9.32 -17.45 13.51
CA ALA A 338 -8.49 -18.61 13.79
C ALA A 338 -8.80 -19.84 12.92
N LYS A 339 -9.99 -19.94 12.35
CA LYS A 339 -10.42 -21.06 11.51
C LYS A 339 -10.07 -20.88 10.03
N ASN A 340 -9.62 -19.70 9.64
CA ASN A 340 -9.30 -19.44 8.26
C ASN A 340 -8.05 -20.22 7.81
N PRO A 341 -8.14 -21.07 6.78
CA PRO A 341 -7.00 -21.88 6.34
C PRO A 341 -5.85 -21.03 5.78
N LEU A 342 -6.12 -19.79 5.36
CA LEU A 342 -5.10 -18.85 4.86
C LEU A 342 -4.26 -18.23 5.99
N PHE A 343 -4.73 -18.31 7.24
CA PHE A 343 -4.08 -17.68 8.40
C PHE A 343 -3.39 -18.67 9.32
N GLN A 344 -3.17 -19.89 8.84
CA GLN A 344 -2.49 -20.90 9.63
C GLN A 344 -0.99 -20.63 9.72
N PRO A 345 -0.39 -20.74 10.91
CA PRO A 345 1.02 -20.47 11.12
C PRO A 345 1.91 -21.48 10.38
N SER A 346 3.15 -21.08 10.10
CA SER A 346 4.19 -21.92 9.52
C SER A 346 5.21 -22.29 10.60
N PRO A 347 5.52 -23.58 10.82
CA PRO A 347 6.57 -24.01 11.73
C PRO A 347 7.94 -23.42 11.39
N ILE A 348 8.34 -23.43 10.11
CA ILE A 348 9.64 -22.89 9.66
C ILE A 348 9.72 -21.38 9.90
N LEU A 349 8.67 -20.64 9.58
CA LEU A 349 8.65 -19.19 9.83
C LEU A 349 8.81 -18.90 11.33
N ASN A 350 8.08 -19.62 12.19
CA ASN A 350 8.16 -19.46 13.63
C ASN A 350 9.56 -19.80 14.16
N GLN A 351 10.19 -20.87 13.66
CA GLN A 351 11.54 -21.26 14.04
C GLN A 351 12.56 -20.17 13.66
N LEU A 352 12.56 -19.71 12.40
CA LEU A 352 13.50 -18.69 11.93
C LEU A 352 13.37 -17.38 12.73
N VAL A 353 12.15 -16.98 13.06
CA VAL A 353 11.91 -15.78 13.89
C VAL A 353 12.44 -16.00 15.33
N ALA A 354 12.23 -17.16 15.92
CA ALA A 354 12.76 -17.51 17.24
C ALA A 354 14.32 -17.50 17.26
N GLU A 355 14.94 -17.93 16.17
CA GLU A 355 16.39 -17.90 15.96
C GLU A 355 16.93 -16.50 15.62
N LYS A 356 16.09 -15.47 15.56
CA LYS A 356 16.42 -14.09 15.14
C LYS A 356 16.96 -13.98 13.72
N LYS A 357 16.66 -14.92 12.87
CA LYS A 357 16.94 -14.92 11.44
C LYS A 357 15.80 -14.21 10.72
N LEU A 358 15.84 -12.87 10.73
CA LEU A 358 14.72 -12.04 10.32
C LEU A 358 14.82 -11.53 8.87
N GLY A 359 15.71 -12.10 8.08
CA GLY A 359 15.97 -11.73 6.69
C GLY A 359 17.13 -10.75 6.53
N LYS A 360 17.08 -9.90 5.50
CA LYS A 360 18.16 -8.97 5.14
C LYS A 360 18.61 -8.08 6.29
N LYS A 361 17.69 -7.66 7.16
CA LYS A 361 17.99 -6.74 8.27
C LYS A 361 18.89 -7.36 9.35
N THR A 362 18.94 -8.69 9.43
CA THR A 362 19.80 -9.42 10.37
C THR A 362 20.91 -10.22 9.66
N GLY A 363 21.01 -10.10 8.32
CA GLY A 363 21.98 -10.81 7.51
C GLY A 363 21.63 -12.28 7.20
N GLU A 364 20.57 -12.82 7.80
CA GLU A 364 20.10 -14.18 7.54
C GLU A 364 18.58 -14.25 7.70
N GLY A 365 17.91 -15.01 6.83
CA GLY A 365 16.53 -15.39 6.86
C GLY A 365 16.35 -16.73 6.19
N PHE A 366 15.51 -16.85 5.16
CA PHE A 366 15.52 -18.01 4.28
C PHE A 366 16.84 -18.12 3.49
N TYR A 367 17.46 -16.98 3.19
CA TYR A 367 18.79 -16.89 2.59
C TYR A 367 19.80 -16.26 3.53
N LYS A 368 21.10 -16.46 3.23
CA LYS A 368 22.18 -15.74 3.89
C LYS A 368 22.60 -14.56 3.02
N TYR A 369 22.77 -13.41 3.65
CA TYR A 369 23.17 -12.16 3.01
C TYR A 369 24.55 -11.74 3.52
N LYS A 370 25.39 -11.28 2.61
CA LYS A 370 26.74 -10.78 2.91
C LYS A 370 26.68 -9.31 3.35
#